data_dbe156b54d4af14933401dbd2322719e
#
_entry.id   dbe156b54d4af14933401dbd2322719e
#
_cell.length_a   1.000
_cell.length_b   1.000
_cell.length_c   1.000
_cell.angle_alpha   90.00
_cell.angle_beta   90.00
_cell.angle_gamma   90.00
#
_symmetry.space_group_name_H-M   'P 1'
#
loop_
_entity.id
_entity.type
_entity.pdbx_description
1 polymer ?
#
loop_
_entity_poly.entity_id
_entity_poly.type
_entity_poly.pdbx_seq_one_letter_code
_entity_poly.pdbx_strand_id
1 'polypeptide(L)'
;MSRDTLSRPEPVAPQRRDVRRRTSRVSRTQARNARAAAGFVLPFLALFALCFIAPIVYAVYQSLHKTERTGPLGLGGQEHEAFAGLANYAHALSDDQFLAGFGRVLLFGAVQVPLMIVLATTLALLLESASARGIPFFRSAFFLPYGVPGVIASILWGFLYVPGISPLVKLAQSAGWDVDFLARGTVLWSIANIVTWQFTGYNMLVLIAQLKSVPGELYEAARIDGAGAWQVARPIKLPLIRPALVLTCVFSIIGTLQLFAEPKVLRPLATSIDTGFTPNLHAYSEAFVGNNQHVAAAEAVLLALVACVLSFGFLRLVGGRGKERG
;
A
#
# COMPACT_ATOMS: atom_id res chain seq x y z
N MET A 1 -31.87 -79.56 -42.22
CA MET A 1 -30.59 -79.03 -42.69
C MET A 1 -30.83 -77.67 -43.29
N SER A 2 -30.62 -76.59 -42.59
CA SER A 2 -30.73 -75.24 -43.06
C SER A 2 -29.53 -74.46 -42.47
N ARG A 3 -28.68 -73.96 -43.37
CA ARG A 3 -27.46 -73.22 -43.00
C ARG A 3 -27.81 -71.75 -42.83
N ASP A 4 -27.70 -71.22 -41.63
CA ASP A 4 -27.69 -69.79 -41.37
C ASP A 4 -26.40 -69.14 -41.85
N THR A 5 -26.52 -68.29 -42.83
CA THR A 5 -25.44 -67.40 -43.30
C THR A 5 -25.36 -66.15 -42.41
N LEU A 6 -24.39 -66.10 -41.51
CA LEU A 6 -24.03 -64.94 -40.73
C LEU A 6 -23.46 -63.88 -41.68
N SER A 7 -24.18 -62.77 -41.91
CA SER A 7 -23.72 -61.58 -42.57
C SER A 7 -22.75 -60.79 -41.67
N ARG A 8 -21.52 -60.60 -42.11
CA ARG A 8 -20.53 -59.72 -41.44
C ARG A 8 -20.98 -58.25 -41.55
N PRO A 9 -20.91 -57.46 -40.49
CA PRO A 9 -21.14 -56.04 -40.59
C PRO A 9 -19.99 -55.33 -41.34
N GLU A 10 -20.32 -54.44 -42.30
CA GLU A 10 -19.38 -53.61 -43.01
C GLU A 10 -18.69 -52.60 -42.06
N PRO A 11 -17.38 -52.31 -42.26
CA PRO A 11 -16.68 -51.34 -41.48
C PRO A 11 -17.16 -49.90 -41.83
N VAL A 12 -17.75 -49.21 -40.85
CA VAL A 12 -18.13 -47.84 -40.95
C VAL A 12 -16.86 -46.97 -41.04
N ALA A 13 -16.64 -46.34 -42.19
CA ALA A 13 -15.53 -45.43 -42.42
C ALA A 13 -15.62 -44.19 -41.48
N PRO A 14 -14.52 -43.77 -40.85
CA PRO A 14 -14.54 -42.65 -39.90
C PRO A 14 -14.86 -41.31 -40.64
N GLN A 15 -15.91 -40.63 -40.17
CA GLN A 15 -16.32 -39.30 -40.68
C GLN A 15 -15.26 -38.24 -40.35
N ARG A 16 -14.19 -38.14 -41.14
CA ARG A 16 -13.13 -37.12 -41.00
C ARG A 16 -13.59 -35.66 -41.26
N ARG A 17 -14.81 -35.42 -41.74
CA ARG A 17 -15.30 -34.09 -42.13
C ARG A 17 -15.83 -33.28 -40.94
N ASP A 18 -16.32 -33.87 -39.85
CA ASP A 18 -16.94 -33.15 -38.74
C ASP A 18 -15.92 -32.50 -37.77
N VAL A 19 -14.74 -33.07 -37.63
CA VAL A 19 -13.72 -32.55 -36.72
C VAL A 19 -13.16 -31.21 -37.21
N ARG A 20 -12.92 -31.06 -38.51
CA ARG A 20 -12.42 -29.78 -39.08
C ARG A 20 -13.42 -28.63 -39.01
N ARG A 21 -14.72 -28.89 -39.10
CA ARG A 21 -15.77 -27.87 -38.97
C ARG A 21 -15.95 -27.44 -37.51
N ARG A 22 -15.75 -28.32 -36.54
CA ARG A 22 -15.82 -28.00 -35.11
C ARG A 22 -14.65 -27.13 -34.68
N THR A 23 -13.42 -27.43 -35.11
CA THR A 23 -12.24 -26.63 -34.77
C THR A 23 -12.30 -25.23 -35.39
N SER A 24 -12.81 -25.06 -36.61
CA SER A 24 -12.93 -23.72 -37.24
C SER A 24 -14.03 -22.85 -36.60
N ARG A 25 -15.10 -23.44 -36.08
CA ARG A 25 -16.13 -22.68 -35.34
C ARG A 25 -15.61 -22.22 -33.96
N VAL A 26 -14.89 -23.09 -33.24
CA VAL A 26 -14.28 -22.74 -31.94
C VAL A 26 -13.27 -21.60 -32.12
N SER A 27 -12.43 -21.64 -33.19
CA SER A 27 -11.45 -20.57 -33.45
C SER A 27 -12.11 -19.22 -33.77
N ARG A 28 -13.21 -19.23 -34.57
CA ARG A 28 -13.95 -18.00 -34.90
C ARG A 28 -14.68 -17.40 -33.67
N THR A 29 -15.25 -18.24 -32.82
CA THR A 29 -15.89 -17.79 -31.59
C THR A 29 -14.86 -17.25 -30.61
N GLN A 30 -13.70 -17.89 -30.46
CA GLN A 30 -12.58 -17.39 -29.67
C GLN A 30 -12.06 -16.06 -30.20
N ALA A 31 -11.88 -15.91 -31.53
CA ALA A 31 -11.44 -14.65 -32.13
C ALA A 31 -12.47 -13.51 -31.92
N ARG A 32 -13.77 -13.81 -32.00
CA ARG A 32 -14.84 -12.83 -31.74
C ARG A 32 -14.86 -12.43 -30.26
N ASN A 33 -14.73 -13.39 -29.35
CA ASN A 33 -14.68 -13.12 -27.91
C ASN A 33 -13.41 -12.34 -27.54
N ALA A 34 -12.26 -12.66 -28.15
CA ALA A 34 -11.03 -11.91 -27.97
C ALA A 34 -11.13 -10.44 -28.45
N ARG A 35 -11.79 -10.21 -29.61
CA ARG A 35 -12.05 -8.84 -30.09
C ARG A 35 -13.00 -8.07 -29.18
N ALA A 36 -14.07 -8.72 -28.72
CA ALA A 36 -14.99 -8.12 -27.75
C ALA A 36 -14.27 -7.82 -26.43
N ALA A 37 -13.51 -8.76 -25.89
CA ALA A 37 -12.69 -8.55 -24.69
C ALA A 37 -11.68 -7.41 -24.89
N ALA A 38 -11.00 -7.36 -26.03
CA ALA A 38 -10.09 -6.26 -26.37
C ALA A 38 -10.82 -4.91 -26.40
N GLY A 39 -12.04 -4.84 -26.96
CA GLY A 39 -12.85 -3.63 -27.00
C GLY A 39 -13.20 -3.08 -25.61
N PHE A 40 -13.37 -3.95 -24.61
CA PHE A 40 -13.60 -3.54 -23.21
C PHE A 40 -12.31 -3.22 -22.45
N VAL A 41 -11.22 -3.94 -22.70
CA VAL A 41 -9.98 -3.81 -21.94
C VAL A 41 -9.08 -2.71 -22.52
N LEU A 42 -9.04 -2.51 -23.83
CA LEU A 42 -8.17 -1.52 -24.49
C LEU A 42 -8.37 -0.08 -24.01
N PRO A 43 -9.60 0.45 -23.83
CA PRO A 43 -9.79 1.81 -23.30
C PRO A 43 -9.19 1.98 -21.90
N PHE A 44 -9.39 0.98 -21.03
CA PHE A 44 -8.79 0.98 -19.70
C PHE A 44 -7.25 0.94 -19.78
N LEU A 45 -6.68 0.04 -20.59
CA LEU A 45 -5.22 -0.07 -20.74
C LEU A 45 -4.61 1.21 -21.34
N ALA A 46 -5.29 1.85 -22.29
CA ALA A 46 -4.84 3.10 -22.88
C ALA A 46 -4.80 4.23 -21.83
N LEU A 47 -5.86 4.39 -21.05
CA LEU A 47 -5.92 5.37 -19.95
C LEU A 47 -4.90 5.04 -18.86
N PHE A 48 -4.76 3.77 -18.50
CA PHE A 48 -3.75 3.33 -17.53
C PHE A 48 -2.33 3.63 -18.01
N ALA A 49 -2.02 3.33 -19.28
CA ALA A 49 -0.73 3.63 -19.86
C ALA A 49 -0.46 5.15 -19.89
N LEU A 50 -1.45 5.96 -20.26
CA LEU A 50 -1.33 7.41 -20.34
C LEU A 50 -1.21 8.06 -18.96
N CYS A 51 -2.03 7.65 -17.99
CA CYS A 51 -2.11 8.31 -16.70
C CYS A 51 -1.13 7.78 -15.64
N PHE A 52 -0.67 6.52 -15.77
CA PHE A 52 0.24 5.89 -14.81
C PHE A 52 1.60 5.57 -15.41
N ILE A 53 1.65 4.87 -16.53
CA ILE A 53 2.94 4.43 -17.10
C ILE A 53 3.71 5.60 -17.69
N ALA A 54 3.06 6.47 -18.47
CA ALA A 54 3.74 7.59 -19.13
C ALA A 54 4.38 8.57 -18.10
N PRO A 55 3.72 9.00 -16.99
CA PRO A 55 4.37 9.82 -15.97
C PRO A 55 5.55 9.12 -15.28
N ILE A 56 5.47 7.81 -15.03
CA ILE A 56 6.59 7.05 -14.45
C ILE A 56 7.79 7.03 -15.40
N VAL A 57 7.55 6.74 -16.69
CA VAL A 57 8.60 6.75 -17.71
C VAL A 57 9.20 8.15 -17.86
N TYR A 58 8.36 9.19 -17.81
CA TYR A 58 8.83 10.57 -17.85
C TYR A 58 9.66 10.95 -16.61
N ALA A 59 9.27 10.51 -15.41
CA ALA A 59 10.06 10.71 -14.20
C ALA A 59 11.43 10.02 -14.29
N VAL A 60 11.48 8.78 -14.82
CA VAL A 60 12.75 8.08 -15.07
C VAL A 60 13.59 8.81 -16.12
N TYR A 61 12.97 9.34 -17.18
CA TYR A 61 13.67 10.14 -18.19
C TYR A 61 14.27 11.40 -17.54
N GLN A 62 13.47 12.17 -16.80
CA GLN A 62 13.93 13.38 -16.12
C GLN A 62 15.05 13.11 -15.11
N SER A 63 14.98 11.99 -14.39
CA SER A 63 16.02 11.63 -13.40
C SER A 63 17.40 11.40 -14.01
N LEU A 64 17.48 11.10 -15.32
CA LEU A 64 18.73 10.88 -16.07
C LEU A 64 19.21 12.13 -16.81
N HIS A 65 18.48 13.25 -16.72
CA HIS A 65 18.81 14.51 -17.40
C HIS A 65 19.09 15.61 -16.37
N LYS A 66 19.68 16.70 -16.81
CA LYS A 66 19.91 17.93 -16.03
C LYS A 66 19.70 19.14 -16.92
N THR A 67 19.39 20.27 -16.31
CA THR A 67 19.34 21.55 -17.02
C THR A 67 20.73 22.16 -17.05
N GLU A 68 21.29 22.40 -18.23
CA GLU A 68 22.53 23.14 -18.44
C GLU A 68 22.21 24.52 -19.05
N ARG A 69 22.88 25.55 -18.55
CA ARG A 69 22.79 26.92 -19.09
C ARG A 69 24.02 27.22 -19.93
N THR A 70 23.84 27.48 -21.20
CA THR A 70 24.91 27.89 -22.12
C THR A 70 25.02 29.41 -22.07
N GLY A 71 26.14 29.92 -21.53
CA GLY A 71 26.47 31.36 -21.55
C GLY A 71 27.68 31.67 -20.65
N PRO A 72 28.41 32.73 -20.91
CA PRO A 72 29.49 33.16 -20.01
C PRO A 72 28.92 33.52 -18.65
N LEU A 73 29.44 32.91 -17.58
CA LEU A 73 28.99 33.06 -16.18
C LEU A 73 27.54 32.66 -15.88
N GLY A 74 26.91 31.86 -16.75
CA GLY A 74 25.51 31.45 -16.55
C GLY A 74 24.46 32.57 -16.75
N LEU A 75 24.88 33.75 -17.16
CA LEU A 75 24.02 34.90 -17.40
C LEU A 75 23.61 34.96 -18.89
N GLY A 76 22.31 34.94 -19.17
CA GLY A 76 21.75 35.17 -20.52
C GLY A 76 21.80 34.00 -21.50
N GLY A 77 22.15 32.78 -21.06
CA GLY A 77 22.16 31.59 -21.91
C GLY A 77 20.79 30.90 -22.01
N GLN A 78 20.60 30.16 -23.12
CA GLN A 78 19.44 29.27 -23.24
C GLN A 78 19.63 28.05 -22.36
N GLU A 79 18.57 27.70 -21.63
CA GLU A 79 18.52 26.42 -20.88
C GLU A 79 18.26 25.28 -21.87
N HIS A 80 19.07 24.25 -21.79
CA HIS A 80 18.86 23.03 -22.53
C HIS A 80 19.01 21.81 -21.63
N GLU A 81 18.23 20.79 -21.91
CA GLU A 81 18.36 19.51 -21.21
C GLU A 81 19.58 18.74 -21.73
N ALA A 82 20.44 18.33 -20.83
CA ALA A 82 21.60 17.48 -21.12
C ALA A 82 21.49 16.15 -20.38
N PHE A 83 22.00 15.09 -20.98
CA PHE A 83 22.04 13.78 -20.33
C PHE A 83 23.05 13.78 -19.18
N ALA A 84 22.58 13.51 -17.95
CA ALA A 84 23.37 13.48 -16.73
C ALA A 84 23.73 12.07 -16.26
N GLY A 85 23.19 11.03 -16.88
CA GLY A 85 23.36 9.65 -16.41
C GLY A 85 22.88 9.48 -14.97
N LEU A 86 23.75 9.01 -14.09
CA LEU A 86 23.41 8.77 -12.67
C LEU A 86 23.81 9.92 -11.73
N ALA A 87 24.18 11.09 -12.23
CA ALA A 87 24.64 12.20 -11.40
C ALA A 87 23.59 12.69 -10.40
N ASN A 88 22.31 12.75 -10.79
CA ASN A 88 21.21 13.14 -9.89
C ASN A 88 21.00 12.11 -8.75
N TYR A 89 21.19 10.84 -9.05
CA TYR A 89 21.13 9.78 -8.04
C TYR A 89 22.32 9.87 -7.06
N ALA A 90 23.52 10.13 -7.56
CA ALA A 90 24.68 10.36 -6.70
C ALA A 90 24.49 11.59 -5.82
N HIS A 91 23.90 12.67 -6.35
CA HIS A 91 23.55 13.86 -5.58
C HIS A 91 22.53 13.53 -4.47
N ALA A 92 21.42 12.90 -4.80
CA ALA A 92 20.39 12.50 -3.82
C ALA A 92 20.95 11.57 -2.72
N LEU A 93 21.82 10.63 -3.08
CA LEU A 93 22.45 9.70 -2.13
C LEU A 93 23.60 10.32 -1.32
N SER A 94 24.06 11.52 -1.67
CA SER A 94 25.01 12.31 -0.88
C SER A 94 24.35 13.42 -0.05
N ASP A 95 23.04 13.61 -0.19
CA ASP A 95 22.29 14.61 0.57
C ASP A 95 21.93 14.08 1.96
N ASP A 96 22.51 14.71 2.99
CA ASP A 96 22.30 14.31 4.38
C ASP A 96 20.85 14.48 4.83
N GLN A 97 20.11 15.48 4.31
CA GLN A 97 18.72 15.71 4.67
C GLN A 97 17.80 14.62 4.09
N PHE A 98 18.04 14.27 2.83
CA PHE A 98 17.31 13.18 2.16
C PHE A 98 17.56 11.85 2.87
N LEU A 99 18.81 11.51 3.18
CA LEU A 99 19.15 10.27 3.89
C LEU A 99 18.61 10.23 5.32
N ALA A 100 18.69 11.35 6.06
CA ALA A 100 18.09 11.45 7.39
C ALA A 100 16.56 11.28 7.36
N GLY A 101 15.93 11.81 6.30
CA GLY A 101 14.51 11.59 6.03
C GLY A 101 14.17 10.10 5.87
N PHE A 102 14.99 9.34 5.12
CA PHE A 102 14.83 7.88 5.01
C PHE A 102 14.96 7.19 6.37
N GLY A 103 15.98 7.52 7.16
CA GLY A 103 16.14 6.97 8.50
C GLY A 103 14.91 7.20 9.38
N ARG A 104 14.34 8.42 9.35
CA ARG A 104 13.10 8.75 10.09
C ARG A 104 11.91 7.93 9.63
N VAL A 105 11.68 7.82 8.32
CA VAL A 105 10.54 7.06 7.77
C VAL A 105 10.70 5.56 8.03
N LEU A 106 11.90 5.01 7.97
CA LEU A 106 12.14 3.61 8.32
C LEU A 106 11.89 3.35 9.81
N LEU A 107 12.36 4.23 10.70
CA LEU A 107 12.07 4.15 12.14
C LEU A 107 10.57 4.27 12.41
N PHE A 108 9.90 5.24 11.78
CA PHE A 108 8.46 5.42 11.85
C PHE A 108 7.74 4.12 11.44
N GLY A 109 8.03 3.57 10.27
CA GLY A 109 7.41 2.36 9.76
C GLY A 109 7.66 1.13 10.63
N ALA A 110 8.89 0.98 11.15
CA ALA A 110 9.26 -0.14 12.01
C ALA A 110 8.44 -0.19 13.32
N VAL A 111 7.97 0.95 13.81
CA VAL A 111 7.17 1.05 15.05
C VAL A 111 5.67 1.17 14.72
N GLN A 112 5.30 2.10 13.84
CA GLN A 112 3.90 2.45 13.57
C GLN A 112 3.15 1.31 12.86
N VAL A 113 3.77 0.65 11.86
CA VAL A 113 3.09 -0.42 11.11
C VAL A 113 2.77 -1.62 12.01
N PRO A 114 3.72 -2.21 12.78
CA PRO A 114 3.38 -3.27 13.72
C PRO A 114 2.32 -2.88 14.75
N LEU A 115 2.43 -1.67 15.32
CA LEU A 115 1.47 -1.18 16.29
C LEU A 115 0.06 -1.12 15.71
N MET A 116 -0.09 -0.51 14.54
CA MET A 116 -1.37 -0.38 13.83
C MET A 116 -1.97 -1.73 13.46
N ILE A 117 -1.15 -2.66 12.94
CA ILE A 117 -1.61 -4.01 12.57
C ILE A 117 -2.03 -4.82 13.81
N VAL A 118 -1.32 -4.69 14.93
CA VAL A 118 -1.71 -5.34 16.19
C VAL A 118 -3.04 -4.77 16.68
N LEU A 119 -3.22 -3.45 16.69
CA LEU A 119 -4.49 -2.81 17.06
C LEU A 119 -5.63 -3.26 16.13
N ALA A 120 -5.44 -3.22 14.81
CA ALA A 120 -6.44 -3.64 13.83
C ALA A 120 -6.82 -5.12 14.00
N THR A 121 -5.82 -5.99 14.22
CA THR A 121 -6.05 -7.42 14.46
C THR A 121 -6.82 -7.65 15.75
N THR A 122 -6.44 -6.98 16.82
CA THR A 122 -7.13 -7.06 18.10
C THR A 122 -8.58 -6.64 17.99
N LEU A 123 -8.85 -5.50 17.35
CA LEU A 123 -10.22 -5.02 17.10
C LEU A 123 -11.01 -5.98 16.22
N ALA A 124 -10.41 -6.54 15.16
CA ALA A 124 -11.06 -7.52 14.29
C ALA A 124 -11.45 -8.79 15.07
N LEU A 125 -10.54 -9.33 15.89
CA LEU A 125 -10.81 -10.51 16.69
C LEU A 125 -11.87 -10.26 17.77
N LEU A 126 -11.87 -9.07 18.40
CA LEU A 126 -12.89 -8.69 19.40
C LEU A 126 -14.27 -8.55 18.76
N LEU A 127 -14.38 -7.89 17.62
CA LEU A 127 -15.65 -7.69 16.91
C LEU A 127 -16.20 -8.97 16.26
N GLU A 128 -15.34 -9.96 15.98
CA GLU A 128 -15.74 -11.29 15.49
C GLU A 128 -15.82 -12.34 16.62
N SER A 129 -15.83 -11.91 17.88
CA SER A 129 -16.09 -12.80 19.01
C SER A 129 -17.58 -13.06 19.15
N ALA A 130 -17.94 -14.25 19.65
CA ALA A 130 -19.34 -14.61 19.89
C ALA A 130 -20.04 -13.75 20.94
N SER A 131 -19.27 -13.10 21.81
CA SER A 131 -19.78 -12.26 22.91
C SER A 131 -19.94 -10.79 22.52
N ALA A 132 -19.51 -10.40 21.30
CA ALA A 132 -19.52 -9.01 20.84
C ALA A 132 -20.96 -8.49 20.68
N ARG A 133 -21.23 -7.31 21.22
CA ARG A 133 -22.54 -6.62 21.10
C ARG A 133 -22.33 -5.27 20.41
N GLY A 134 -23.34 -4.78 19.69
CA GLY A 134 -23.26 -3.48 19.01
C GLY A 134 -22.24 -3.46 17.85
N ILE A 135 -21.95 -4.61 17.26
CA ILE A 135 -20.92 -4.80 16.21
C ILE A 135 -21.04 -3.77 15.07
N PRO A 136 -22.23 -3.48 14.49
CA PRO A 136 -22.33 -2.51 13.40
C PRO A 136 -21.90 -1.11 13.82
N PHE A 137 -22.25 -0.68 15.02
CA PHE A 137 -21.86 0.62 15.55
C PHE A 137 -20.34 0.71 15.71
N PHE A 138 -19.71 -0.25 16.37
CA PHE A 138 -18.25 -0.25 16.56
C PHE A 138 -17.47 -0.35 15.26
N ARG A 139 -17.93 -1.16 14.28
CA ARG A 139 -17.33 -1.20 12.95
C ARG A 139 -17.36 0.17 12.28
N SER A 140 -18.51 0.83 12.30
CA SER A 140 -18.65 2.17 11.72
C SER A 140 -17.81 3.21 12.48
N ALA A 141 -17.80 3.19 13.81
CA ALA A 141 -17.06 4.13 14.63
C ALA A 141 -15.53 4.01 14.42
N PHE A 142 -14.99 2.80 14.36
CA PHE A 142 -13.57 2.60 14.10
C PHE A 142 -13.16 2.85 12.64
N PHE A 143 -14.09 2.67 11.69
CA PHE A 143 -13.83 2.92 10.27
C PHE A 143 -13.97 4.41 9.89
N LEU A 144 -14.80 5.17 10.61
CA LEU A 144 -15.09 6.57 10.30
C LEU A 144 -13.84 7.45 10.09
N PRO A 145 -12.76 7.32 10.90
CA PRO A 145 -11.52 8.08 10.70
C PRO A 145 -10.90 7.93 9.31
N TYR A 146 -10.98 6.76 8.71
CA TYR A 146 -10.47 6.50 7.37
C TYR A 146 -11.19 7.34 6.28
N GLY A 147 -12.45 7.68 6.50
CA GLY A 147 -13.23 8.54 5.61
C GLY A 147 -12.80 10.03 5.66
N VAL A 148 -12.00 10.42 6.65
CA VAL A 148 -11.51 11.80 6.78
C VAL A 148 -10.29 11.98 5.87
N PRO A 149 -10.28 12.96 4.93
CA PRO A 149 -9.11 13.26 4.12
C PRO A 149 -7.87 13.54 4.99
N GLY A 150 -6.69 12.99 4.64
CA GLY A 150 -5.48 13.08 5.45
C GLY A 150 -5.07 14.51 5.82
N VAL A 151 -5.24 15.48 4.89
CA VAL A 151 -5.01 16.90 5.16
C VAL A 151 -5.91 17.42 6.29
N ILE A 152 -7.20 17.06 6.25
CA ILE A 152 -8.18 17.49 7.27
C ILE A 152 -7.87 16.81 8.61
N ALA A 153 -7.53 15.51 8.60
CA ALA A 153 -7.10 14.80 9.78
C ALA A 153 -5.87 15.47 10.42
N SER A 154 -4.87 15.83 9.60
CA SER A 154 -3.65 16.51 10.06
C SER A 154 -3.92 17.89 10.66
N ILE A 155 -4.84 18.68 10.08
CA ILE A 155 -5.26 19.96 10.63
C ILE A 155 -5.95 19.76 11.99
N LEU A 156 -6.90 18.83 12.06
CA LEU A 156 -7.64 18.53 13.29
C LEU A 156 -6.69 18.12 14.42
N TRP A 157 -5.81 17.18 14.17
CA TRP A 157 -4.81 16.75 15.14
C TRP A 157 -3.79 17.83 15.45
N GLY A 158 -3.41 18.66 14.46
CA GLY A 158 -2.55 19.82 14.66
C GLY A 158 -3.11 20.76 15.73
N PHE A 159 -4.39 21.09 15.68
CA PHE A 159 -5.07 21.88 16.75
C PHE A 159 -5.07 21.16 18.10
N LEU A 160 -5.21 19.83 18.09
CA LEU A 160 -5.16 19.03 19.32
C LEU A 160 -3.75 18.91 19.90
N TYR A 161 -2.70 19.27 19.17
CA TYR A 161 -1.31 19.22 19.62
C TYR A 161 -0.76 20.58 20.04
N VAL A 162 -1.37 21.71 19.59
CA VAL A 162 -0.85 23.06 19.89
C VAL A 162 -1.02 23.38 21.36
N PRO A 163 0.07 23.73 22.09
CA PRO A 163 0.00 24.18 23.49
C PRO A 163 -0.93 25.39 23.66
N GLY A 164 -1.61 25.49 24.78
CA GLY A 164 -2.51 26.61 25.12
C GLY A 164 -3.93 26.48 24.57
N ILE A 165 -4.14 25.87 23.40
CA ILE A 165 -5.47 25.67 22.79
C ILE A 165 -5.97 24.25 23.07
N SER A 166 -5.07 23.27 23.02
CA SER A 166 -5.36 21.85 23.06
C SER A 166 -5.96 21.37 24.40
N PRO A 167 -7.13 20.70 24.38
CA PRO A 167 -7.64 20.02 25.55
C PRO A 167 -6.77 18.82 25.97
N LEU A 168 -6.08 18.15 25.01
CA LEU A 168 -5.18 17.03 25.30
C LEU A 168 -3.94 17.49 26.07
N VAL A 169 -3.34 18.62 25.67
CA VAL A 169 -2.19 19.20 26.37
C VAL A 169 -2.60 19.62 27.79
N LYS A 170 -3.77 20.27 27.94
CA LYS A 170 -4.30 20.66 29.28
C LYS A 170 -4.53 19.43 30.19
N LEU A 171 -5.06 18.34 29.61
CA LEU A 171 -5.27 17.10 30.35
C LEU A 171 -3.93 16.47 30.77
N ALA A 172 -2.94 16.44 29.90
CA ALA A 172 -1.60 15.95 30.20
C ALA A 172 -0.96 16.79 31.34
N GLN A 173 -1.03 18.12 31.23
CA GLN A 173 -0.53 19.04 32.26
C GLN A 173 -1.23 18.86 33.62
N SER A 174 -2.55 18.65 33.60
CA SER A 174 -3.30 18.38 34.83
C SER A 174 -2.88 17.04 35.50
N ALA A 175 -2.38 16.10 34.71
CA ALA A 175 -1.80 14.84 35.16
C ALA A 175 -0.31 14.95 35.56
N GLY A 176 0.27 16.16 35.52
CA GLY A 176 1.69 16.41 35.85
C GLY A 176 2.65 16.12 34.69
N TRP A 177 2.14 15.92 33.47
CA TRP A 177 2.94 15.63 32.27
C TRP A 177 3.09 16.90 31.42
N ASP A 178 4.31 17.41 31.33
CA ASP A 178 4.65 18.52 30.44
C ASP A 178 5.08 17.95 29.09
N VAL A 179 4.11 17.73 28.21
CA VAL A 179 4.33 17.13 26.89
C VAL A 179 4.09 18.16 25.79
N ASP A 180 5.14 18.43 25.02
CA ASP A 180 5.03 19.11 23.73
C ASP A 180 4.97 18.09 22.59
N PHE A 181 3.78 17.90 22.01
CA PHE A 181 3.55 16.97 20.92
C PHE A 181 4.22 17.39 19.59
N LEU A 182 4.61 18.65 19.46
CA LEU A 182 5.21 19.23 18.26
C LEU A 182 6.73 19.40 18.38
N ALA A 183 7.31 19.07 19.53
CA ALA A 183 8.74 19.11 19.74
C ALA A 183 9.49 18.09 18.87
N ARG A 184 10.81 18.31 18.67
CA ARG A 184 11.66 17.47 17.81
C ARG A 184 11.66 15.98 18.19
N GLY A 185 11.52 15.65 19.47
CA GLY A 185 11.52 14.26 19.95
C GLY A 185 10.16 13.57 19.87
N THR A 186 9.07 14.32 19.78
CA THR A 186 7.70 13.81 19.88
C THR A 186 6.92 13.89 18.57
N VAL A 187 7.22 14.86 17.70
CA VAL A 187 6.45 15.12 16.46
C VAL A 187 6.34 13.91 15.54
N LEU A 188 7.36 13.06 15.46
CA LEU A 188 7.31 11.84 14.65
C LEU A 188 6.23 10.88 15.18
N TRP A 189 6.12 10.76 16.48
CA TRP A 189 5.12 9.90 17.15
C TRP A 189 3.72 10.52 17.12
N SER A 190 3.64 11.84 17.13
CA SER A 190 2.38 12.57 16.92
C SER A 190 1.83 12.32 15.51
N ILE A 191 2.70 12.31 14.50
CA ILE A 191 2.33 11.88 13.12
C ILE A 191 1.93 10.40 13.11
N ALA A 192 2.67 9.53 13.82
CA ALA A 192 2.32 8.11 13.93
C ALA A 192 0.94 7.89 14.54
N ASN A 193 0.55 8.70 15.52
CA ASN A 193 -0.80 8.67 16.08
C ASN A 193 -1.86 9.03 15.04
N ILE A 194 -1.66 10.09 14.23
CA ILE A 194 -2.60 10.49 13.17
C ILE A 194 -2.81 9.33 12.18
N VAL A 195 -1.72 8.76 11.66
CA VAL A 195 -1.77 7.67 10.69
C VAL A 195 -2.40 6.42 11.29
N THR A 196 -2.05 6.08 12.54
CA THR A 196 -2.62 4.92 13.24
C THR A 196 -4.12 5.10 13.46
N TRP A 197 -4.55 6.27 13.95
CA TRP A 197 -5.97 6.59 14.12
C TRP A 197 -6.75 6.48 12.82
N GLN A 198 -6.19 6.96 11.71
CA GLN A 198 -6.86 6.99 10.42
C GLN A 198 -6.96 5.59 9.80
N PHE A 199 -5.90 4.79 9.84
CA PHE A 199 -5.83 3.55 9.06
C PHE A 199 -6.14 2.27 9.85
N THR A 200 -6.18 2.30 11.18
CA THR A 200 -6.48 1.10 11.99
C THR A 200 -7.84 0.50 11.66
N GLY A 201 -8.87 1.34 11.51
CA GLY A 201 -10.23 0.87 11.19
C GLY A 201 -10.35 0.25 9.80
N TYR A 202 -9.67 0.80 8.81
CA TYR A 202 -9.58 0.21 7.47
C TYR A 202 -8.94 -1.19 7.51
N ASN A 203 -7.77 -1.31 8.13
CA ASN A 203 -7.09 -2.59 8.28
C ASN A 203 -7.93 -3.60 9.08
N MET A 204 -8.60 -3.16 10.13
CA MET A 204 -9.57 -3.97 10.88
C MET A 204 -10.65 -4.55 9.98
N LEU A 205 -11.27 -3.75 9.10
CA LEU A 205 -12.31 -4.23 8.19
C LEU A 205 -11.79 -5.25 7.17
N VAL A 206 -10.58 -5.06 6.63
CA VAL A 206 -9.93 -6.03 5.73
C VAL A 206 -9.75 -7.37 6.45
N LEU A 207 -9.30 -7.35 7.70
CA LEU A 207 -9.12 -8.56 8.52
C LEU A 207 -10.46 -9.23 8.87
N ILE A 208 -11.49 -8.44 9.17
CA ILE A 208 -12.85 -8.96 9.40
C ILE A 208 -13.40 -9.64 8.15
N ALA A 209 -13.21 -9.06 6.97
CA ALA A 209 -13.63 -9.67 5.70
C ALA A 209 -12.97 -11.04 5.50
N GLN A 210 -11.69 -11.17 5.81
CA GLN A 210 -10.98 -12.44 5.76
C GLN A 210 -11.50 -13.44 6.81
N LEU A 211 -11.76 -13.00 8.05
CA LEU A 211 -12.33 -13.87 9.09
C LEU A 211 -13.70 -14.43 8.69
N LYS A 212 -14.50 -13.63 8.00
CA LYS A 212 -15.83 -14.03 7.51
C LYS A 212 -15.82 -14.98 6.31
N SER A 213 -14.70 -15.06 5.56
CA SER A 213 -14.55 -16.00 4.47
C SER A 213 -14.27 -17.43 4.93
N VAL A 214 -13.98 -17.61 6.22
CA VAL A 214 -13.72 -18.92 6.83
C VAL A 214 -15.06 -19.59 7.17
N PRO A 215 -15.26 -20.87 6.80
CA PRO A 215 -16.49 -21.60 7.15
C PRO A 215 -16.75 -21.60 8.66
N GLY A 216 -17.99 -21.24 9.06
CA GLY A 216 -18.41 -21.15 10.47
C GLY A 216 -18.26 -22.46 11.23
N GLU A 217 -18.40 -23.59 10.54
CA GLU A 217 -18.27 -24.96 11.06
C GLU A 217 -16.96 -25.18 11.84
N LEU A 218 -15.86 -24.56 11.38
CA LEU A 218 -14.57 -24.66 12.08
C LEU A 218 -14.61 -24.02 13.47
N TYR A 219 -15.34 -22.93 13.61
CA TYR A 219 -15.50 -22.23 14.89
C TYR A 219 -16.49 -22.95 15.82
N GLU A 220 -17.53 -23.58 15.24
CA GLU A 220 -18.51 -24.36 15.97
C GLU A 220 -17.90 -25.63 16.51
N ALA A 221 -17.14 -26.37 15.70
CA ALA A 221 -16.41 -27.56 16.14
C ALA A 221 -15.47 -27.26 17.32
N ALA A 222 -14.66 -26.20 17.22
CA ALA A 222 -13.78 -25.81 18.31
C ALA A 222 -14.53 -25.45 19.61
N ARG A 223 -15.75 -24.89 19.50
CA ARG A 223 -16.58 -24.61 20.69
C ARG A 223 -17.19 -25.84 21.31
N ILE A 224 -17.59 -26.83 20.49
CA ILE A 224 -18.08 -28.12 20.99
C ILE A 224 -16.96 -28.82 21.75
N ASP A 225 -15.70 -28.70 21.31
CA ASP A 225 -14.50 -29.20 22.01
C ASP A 225 -14.14 -28.37 23.27
N GLY A 226 -14.97 -27.36 23.64
CA GLY A 226 -14.77 -26.54 24.84
C GLY A 226 -13.72 -25.45 24.71
N ALA A 227 -13.27 -25.12 23.49
CA ALA A 227 -12.25 -24.08 23.28
C ALA A 227 -12.78 -22.67 23.62
N GLY A 228 -12.07 -21.97 24.51
CA GLY A 228 -12.32 -20.58 24.85
C GLY A 228 -11.96 -19.63 23.70
N ALA A 229 -12.36 -18.36 23.81
CA ALA A 229 -12.16 -17.35 22.76
C ALA A 229 -10.67 -17.22 22.33
N TRP A 230 -9.74 -17.25 23.25
CA TRP A 230 -8.31 -17.18 22.96
C TRP A 230 -7.76 -18.45 22.31
N GLN A 231 -8.29 -19.61 22.67
CA GLN A 231 -7.96 -20.90 22.09
C GLN A 231 -8.50 -21.06 20.66
N VAL A 232 -9.55 -20.32 20.31
CA VAL A 232 -10.00 -20.21 18.92
C VAL A 232 -9.20 -19.14 18.16
N ALA A 233 -8.91 -18.00 18.79
CA ALA A 233 -8.24 -16.88 18.14
C ALA A 233 -6.82 -17.24 17.70
N ARG A 234 -5.99 -17.76 18.59
CA ARG A 234 -4.56 -17.96 18.34
C ARG A 234 -4.24 -19.10 17.36
N PRO A 235 -4.74 -20.35 17.54
CA PRO A 235 -4.43 -21.44 16.65
C PRO A 235 -5.29 -21.54 15.40
N ILE A 236 -6.49 -20.93 15.38
CA ILE A 236 -7.43 -21.04 14.26
C ILE A 236 -7.53 -19.72 13.49
N LYS A 237 -7.99 -18.63 14.15
CA LYS A 237 -8.24 -17.36 13.45
C LYS A 237 -6.97 -16.70 12.91
N LEU A 238 -5.92 -16.56 13.75
CA LEU A 238 -4.69 -15.87 13.34
C LEU A 238 -3.97 -16.54 12.14
N PRO A 239 -3.81 -17.87 12.08
CA PRO A 239 -3.25 -18.51 10.89
C PRO A 239 -4.09 -18.32 9.63
N LEU A 240 -5.42 -18.36 9.75
CA LEU A 240 -6.33 -18.21 8.62
C LEU A 240 -6.37 -16.80 8.04
N ILE A 241 -6.17 -15.76 8.87
CA ILE A 241 -6.07 -14.37 8.38
C ILE A 241 -4.65 -13.96 7.95
N ARG A 242 -3.65 -14.85 8.06
CA ARG A 242 -2.27 -14.54 7.70
C ARG A 242 -2.12 -13.94 6.30
N PRO A 243 -2.81 -14.41 5.23
CA PRO A 243 -2.72 -13.78 3.91
C PRO A 243 -3.17 -12.30 3.92
N ALA A 244 -4.26 -11.99 4.64
CA ALA A 244 -4.73 -10.62 4.78
C ALA A 244 -3.78 -9.76 5.63
N LEU A 245 -3.20 -10.32 6.70
CA LEU A 245 -2.16 -9.64 7.49
C LEU A 245 -0.95 -9.28 6.64
N VAL A 246 -0.49 -10.19 5.79
CA VAL A 246 0.63 -9.94 4.86
C VAL A 246 0.27 -8.81 3.90
N LEU A 247 -0.92 -8.86 3.32
CA LEU A 247 -1.40 -7.84 2.37
C LEU A 247 -1.48 -6.46 3.03
N THR A 248 -2.11 -6.36 4.21
CA THR A 248 -2.22 -5.10 4.96
C THR A 248 -0.86 -4.55 5.39
N CYS A 249 0.08 -5.42 5.80
CA CYS A 249 1.46 -5.01 6.09
C CYS A 249 2.16 -4.42 4.86
N VAL A 250 2.04 -5.06 3.69
CA VAL A 250 2.65 -4.54 2.44
C VAL A 250 2.10 -3.17 2.09
N PHE A 251 0.78 -2.99 2.10
CA PHE A 251 0.18 -1.68 1.83
C PHE A 251 0.57 -0.63 2.86
N SER A 252 0.68 -1.01 4.15
CA SER A 252 1.12 -0.09 5.20
C SER A 252 2.59 0.31 5.05
N ILE A 253 3.47 -0.60 4.64
CA ILE A 253 4.89 -0.29 4.34
C ILE A 253 4.97 0.71 3.18
N ILE A 254 4.22 0.47 2.10
CA ILE A 254 4.18 1.39 0.95
C ILE A 254 3.65 2.76 1.39
N GLY A 255 2.53 2.80 2.13
CA GLY A 255 1.94 4.05 2.63
C GLY A 255 2.89 4.83 3.55
N THR A 256 3.64 4.13 4.40
CA THR A 256 4.65 4.74 5.28
C THR A 256 5.76 5.44 4.49
N LEU A 257 6.29 4.82 3.45
CA LEU A 257 7.31 5.44 2.59
C LEU A 257 6.77 6.64 1.81
N GLN A 258 5.46 6.70 1.60
CA GLN A 258 4.78 7.81 0.94
C GLN A 258 4.32 8.90 1.92
N LEU A 259 4.76 8.87 3.20
CA LEU A 259 4.42 9.87 4.21
C LEU A 259 4.79 11.29 3.74
N PHE A 260 3.77 12.14 3.53
CA PHE A 260 3.93 13.47 2.97
C PHE A 260 2.91 14.49 3.52
N ALA A 261 1.62 14.16 3.50
CA ALA A 261 0.56 15.11 3.81
C ALA A 261 0.64 15.58 5.28
N GLU A 262 0.83 14.64 6.20
CA GLU A 262 0.87 14.91 7.63
C GLU A 262 2.03 15.84 8.01
N PRO A 263 3.30 15.54 7.65
CA PRO A 263 4.40 16.45 7.96
C PRO A 263 4.28 17.79 7.23
N LYS A 264 3.79 17.81 5.97
CA LYS A 264 3.60 19.05 5.23
C LYS A 264 2.58 20.00 5.91
N VAL A 265 1.47 19.44 6.39
CA VAL A 265 0.40 20.22 7.05
C VAL A 265 0.82 20.68 8.44
N LEU A 266 1.56 19.86 9.19
CA LEU A 266 2.03 20.20 10.54
C LEU A 266 3.24 21.14 10.55
N ARG A 267 3.98 21.25 9.44
CA ARG A 267 5.19 22.09 9.34
C ARG A 267 5.02 23.55 9.81
N PRO A 268 3.93 24.26 9.51
CA PRO A 268 3.73 25.62 10.03
C PRO A 268 3.55 25.69 11.56
N LEU A 269 3.17 24.58 12.19
CA LEU A 269 2.92 24.48 13.64
C LEU A 269 4.14 23.91 14.39
N ALA A 270 5.03 23.20 13.71
CA ALA A 270 6.18 22.49 14.29
C ALA A 270 7.47 22.89 13.60
N THR A 271 8.27 23.74 14.22
CA THR A 271 9.58 24.19 13.71
C THR A 271 10.57 23.02 13.54
N SER A 272 10.30 21.88 14.16
CA SER A 272 11.07 20.63 14.05
C SER A 272 10.86 19.88 12.73
N ILE A 273 9.86 20.27 11.94
CA ILE A 273 9.60 19.70 10.60
C ILE A 273 10.27 20.58 9.55
N ASP A 274 11.45 20.18 9.12
CA ASP A 274 12.18 20.79 8.01
C ASP A 274 11.75 20.23 6.64
N THR A 275 12.39 20.69 5.56
CA THR A 275 12.14 20.21 4.19
C THR A 275 12.59 18.77 4.00
N GLY A 276 13.61 18.32 4.73
CA GLY A 276 14.14 16.95 4.71
C GLY A 276 13.50 16.01 5.73
N PHE A 277 12.37 16.40 6.33
CA PHE A 277 11.73 15.58 7.39
C PHE A 277 11.33 14.18 6.90
N THR A 278 10.82 14.07 5.69
CA THR A 278 10.62 12.80 4.99
C THR A 278 11.20 12.89 3.58
N PRO A 279 11.62 11.77 2.97
CA PRO A 279 12.18 11.80 1.62
C PRO A 279 11.19 12.36 0.60
N ASN A 280 9.89 12.08 0.77
CA ASN A 280 8.85 12.57 -0.12
C ASN A 280 8.63 14.09 0.01
N LEU A 281 8.78 14.64 1.24
CA LEU A 281 8.73 16.09 1.48
C LEU A 281 9.97 16.78 0.91
N HIS A 282 11.13 16.11 0.96
CA HIS A 282 12.38 16.60 0.37
C HIS A 282 12.26 16.67 -1.16
N ALA A 283 11.85 15.59 -1.81
CA ALA A 283 11.62 15.56 -3.26
C ALA A 283 10.62 16.63 -3.71
N TYR A 284 9.56 16.85 -2.93
CA TYR A 284 8.62 17.94 -3.18
C TYR A 284 9.30 19.31 -3.07
N SER A 285 10.13 19.52 -2.06
CA SER A 285 10.86 20.77 -1.86
C SER A 285 11.85 21.05 -3.00
N GLU A 286 12.60 20.02 -3.42
CA GLU A 286 13.50 20.12 -4.58
C GLU A 286 12.74 20.50 -5.85
N ALA A 287 11.60 19.84 -6.15
CA ALA A 287 10.83 20.10 -7.34
C ALA A 287 10.21 21.50 -7.39
N PHE A 288 9.60 21.95 -6.28
CA PHE A 288 8.71 23.12 -6.28
C PHE A 288 9.27 24.36 -5.58
N VAL A 289 10.26 24.21 -4.69
CA VAL A 289 10.94 25.32 -4.01
C VAL A 289 12.33 25.51 -4.57
N GLY A 290 13.10 24.42 -4.71
CA GLY A 290 14.45 24.43 -5.30
C GLY A 290 14.47 24.56 -6.82
N ASN A 291 13.31 24.35 -7.49
CA ASN A 291 13.16 24.30 -8.95
C ASN A 291 14.13 23.31 -9.62
N ASN A 292 14.46 22.23 -8.90
CA ASN A 292 15.38 21.18 -9.32
C ASN A 292 14.61 19.88 -9.63
N GLN A 293 13.85 19.90 -10.71
CA GLN A 293 12.94 18.81 -11.07
C GLN A 293 13.69 17.51 -11.39
N HIS A 294 14.91 17.59 -11.86
CA HIS A 294 15.73 16.43 -12.24
C HIS A 294 16.18 15.63 -11.00
N VAL A 295 16.64 16.34 -9.95
CA VAL A 295 17.00 15.70 -8.67
C VAL A 295 15.75 15.17 -7.98
N ALA A 296 14.68 15.94 -7.93
CA ALA A 296 13.42 15.47 -7.38
C ALA A 296 12.88 14.21 -8.07
N ALA A 297 13.02 14.11 -9.40
CA ALA A 297 12.67 12.91 -10.14
C ALA A 297 13.56 11.71 -9.77
N ALA A 298 14.87 11.91 -9.57
CA ALA A 298 15.78 10.86 -9.10
C ALA A 298 15.42 10.40 -7.68
N GLU A 299 15.09 11.31 -6.77
CA GLU A 299 14.61 11.01 -5.42
C GLU A 299 13.31 10.21 -5.43
N ALA A 300 12.34 10.59 -6.28
CA ALA A 300 11.09 9.86 -6.44
C ALA A 300 11.29 8.43 -6.96
N VAL A 301 12.22 8.24 -7.93
CA VAL A 301 12.59 6.91 -8.43
C VAL A 301 13.27 6.09 -7.34
N LEU A 302 14.19 6.66 -6.55
CA LEU A 302 14.81 5.99 -5.40
C LEU A 302 13.76 5.55 -4.37
N LEU A 303 12.80 6.42 -4.04
CA LEU A 303 11.67 6.09 -3.15
C LEU A 303 10.88 4.89 -3.67
N ALA A 304 10.54 4.89 -4.96
CA ALA A 304 9.80 3.79 -5.59
C ALA A 304 10.60 2.48 -5.54
N LEU A 305 11.92 2.53 -5.80
CA LEU A 305 12.79 1.35 -5.73
C LEU A 305 12.89 0.81 -4.30
N VAL A 306 13.05 1.67 -3.29
CA VAL A 306 13.08 1.26 -1.87
C VAL A 306 11.75 0.64 -1.47
N ALA A 307 10.62 1.23 -1.88
CA ALA A 307 9.29 0.68 -1.63
C ALA A 307 9.13 -0.72 -2.24
N CYS A 308 9.58 -0.92 -3.48
CA CYS A 308 9.59 -2.23 -4.13
C CYS A 308 10.46 -3.24 -3.36
N VAL A 309 11.70 -2.87 -3.04
CA VAL A 309 12.64 -3.75 -2.34
C VAL A 309 12.08 -4.17 -0.97
N LEU A 310 11.58 -3.23 -0.18
CA LEU A 310 11.01 -3.52 1.14
C LEU A 310 9.75 -4.39 1.03
N SER A 311 8.85 -4.08 0.10
CA SER A 311 7.60 -4.83 -0.09
C SER A 311 7.86 -6.26 -0.57
N PHE A 312 8.70 -6.44 -1.59
CA PHE A 312 9.06 -7.77 -2.10
C PHE A 312 9.94 -8.54 -1.10
N GLY A 313 10.84 -7.86 -0.40
CA GLY A 313 11.65 -8.44 0.69
C GLY A 313 10.76 -8.99 1.79
N PHE A 314 9.79 -8.19 2.25
CA PHE A 314 8.81 -8.61 3.25
C PHE A 314 7.99 -9.82 2.77
N LEU A 315 7.48 -9.78 1.53
CA LEU A 315 6.71 -10.90 0.95
C LEU A 315 7.54 -12.19 0.90
N ARG A 316 8.82 -12.14 0.54
CA ARG A 316 9.71 -13.30 0.52
C ARG A 316 9.97 -13.85 1.92
N LEU A 317 10.23 -12.99 2.89
CA LEU A 317 10.48 -13.40 4.28
C LEU A 317 9.27 -14.10 4.92
N VAL A 318 8.06 -13.60 4.63
CA VAL A 318 6.83 -14.17 5.19
C VAL A 318 6.32 -15.35 4.37
N GLY A 319 6.46 -15.34 3.04
CA GLY A 319 6.03 -16.39 2.12
C GLY A 319 6.90 -17.66 2.20
N GLY A 320 8.21 -17.52 2.44
CA GLY A 320 9.15 -18.65 2.56
C GLY A 320 8.85 -19.58 3.73
N ARG A 321 8.34 -19.04 4.83
CA ARG A 321 7.97 -19.82 6.03
C ARG A 321 6.71 -20.69 5.88
N GLY A 322 5.94 -20.52 4.80
CA GLY A 322 4.75 -21.34 4.53
C GLY A 322 5.01 -22.64 3.76
N LYS A 323 6.17 -22.75 3.09
CA LYS A 323 6.51 -23.93 2.27
C LYS A 323 7.17 -25.09 3.06
N GLU A 324 7.68 -24.84 4.26
CA GLU A 324 8.37 -25.87 5.07
C GLU A 324 7.43 -26.62 6.03
N ARG A 325 6.13 -26.35 6.02
CA ARG A 325 5.14 -26.98 6.92
C ARG A 325 3.96 -27.63 6.19
N GLY A 326 4.13 -27.93 4.91
CA GLY A 326 3.15 -28.65 4.10
C GLY A 326 3.60 -30.04 3.72
#